data_4188dc5bc7a95a4723513e1758677ff8
#
_entry.id   4188dc5bc7a95a4723513e1758677ff8
#
_cell.length_a   1.000
_cell.length_b   1.000
_cell.length_c   1.000
_cell.angle_alpha   90.00
_cell.angle_beta   90.00
_cell.angle_gamma   90.00
#
_symmetry.space_group_name_H-M   'P 1'
#
loop_
_entity.id
_entity.type
_entity.pdbx_description
1 polymer ?
#
loop_
_entity_poly.entity_id
_entity_poly.type
_entity_poly.pdbx_seq_one_letter_code
_entity_poly.pdbx_strand_id
1 'polypeptide(L)'
;MSKSELEKYRMALEAKQAEIGASLRNREDIAIEKAADAIDEVQLAGERELAIRNLDRESGLLRKVKAALARMEDGSYGTCMHCEEEIGSKRLHAVPWAPFCIRCQEAADRHEFEAAEHVDNWLANAA
;
A
#
# COMPACT_ATOMS: atom_id res chain seq x y z
N MET A 1 5.14 -19.57 -10.38
CA MET A 1 5.99 -18.37 -10.59
C MET A 1 7.45 -18.75 -10.39
N SER A 2 8.34 -18.40 -11.30
CA SER A 2 9.75 -18.76 -11.22
C SER A 2 10.49 -17.88 -10.20
N LYS A 3 11.66 -18.35 -9.75
CA LYS A 3 12.52 -17.55 -8.84
C LYS A 3 12.93 -16.23 -9.47
N SER A 4 13.17 -16.24 -10.78
CA SER A 4 13.52 -15.04 -11.55
C SER A 4 12.41 -13.98 -11.55
N GLU A 5 11.16 -14.43 -11.73
CA GLU A 5 9.99 -13.55 -11.68
C GLU A 5 9.76 -13.00 -10.28
N LEU A 6 9.86 -13.85 -9.26
CA LEU A 6 9.74 -13.43 -7.86
C LEU A 6 10.77 -12.38 -7.50
N GLU A 7 12.00 -12.54 -7.97
CA GLU A 7 13.07 -11.59 -7.69
C GLU A 7 12.79 -10.23 -8.34
N LYS A 8 12.26 -10.21 -9.55
CA LYS A 8 11.87 -8.97 -10.23
C LYS A 8 10.77 -8.23 -9.44
N TYR A 9 9.77 -8.96 -8.97
CA TYR A 9 8.70 -8.38 -8.17
C TYR A 9 9.21 -7.90 -6.81
N ARG A 10 10.12 -8.67 -6.19
CA ARG A 10 10.76 -8.29 -4.93
C ARG A 10 11.50 -6.96 -5.06
N MET A 11 12.31 -6.81 -6.11
CA MET A 11 13.05 -5.58 -6.37
C MET A 11 12.11 -4.39 -6.58
N ALA A 12 11.03 -4.59 -7.33
CA ALA A 12 10.02 -3.54 -7.56
C ALA A 12 9.34 -3.14 -6.25
N LEU A 13 9.00 -4.11 -5.41
CA LEU A 13 8.35 -3.86 -4.12
C LEU A 13 9.30 -3.16 -3.14
N GLU A 14 10.55 -3.57 -3.07
CA GLU A 14 11.54 -2.93 -2.20
C GLU A 14 11.81 -1.48 -2.63
N ALA A 15 11.89 -1.23 -3.94
CA ALA A 15 12.04 0.12 -4.47
C ALA A 15 10.82 0.98 -4.13
N LYS A 16 9.62 0.43 -4.26
CA LYS A 16 8.39 1.14 -3.91
C LYS A 16 8.31 1.43 -2.41
N GLN A 17 8.72 0.48 -1.58
CA GLN A 17 8.77 0.67 -0.13
C GLN A 17 9.69 1.83 0.25
N ALA A 18 10.87 1.90 -0.36
CA ALA A 18 11.83 2.99 -0.12
C ALA A 18 11.28 4.33 -0.59
N GLU A 19 10.65 4.37 -1.76
CA GLU A 19 10.02 5.57 -2.33
C GLU A 19 8.93 6.11 -1.40
N ILE A 20 8.02 5.25 -0.95
CA ILE A 20 6.93 5.64 -0.06
C ILE A 20 7.49 6.12 1.28
N GLY A 21 8.47 5.41 1.84
CA GLY A 21 9.10 5.78 3.10
C GLY A 21 9.75 7.16 3.04
N ALA A 22 10.45 7.47 1.96
CA ALA A 22 11.05 8.78 1.73
C ALA A 22 9.99 9.87 1.59
N SER A 23 8.92 9.59 0.84
CA SER A 23 7.81 10.52 0.65
C SER A 23 7.11 10.84 1.97
N LEU A 24 6.87 9.84 2.81
CA LEU A 24 6.23 10.04 4.13
C LEU A 24 7.11 10.91 5.04
N ARG A 25 8.42 10.65 5.10
CA ARG A 25 9.34 11.47 5.90
C ARG A 25 9.39 12.91 5.42
N ASN A 26 9.44 13.11 4.11
CA ASN A 26 9.49 14.44 3.50
C ASN A 26 8.23 15.25 3.79
N ARG A 27 7.06 14.61 3.78
CA ARG A 27 5.78 15.27 4.11
C ARG A 27 5.69 15.68 5.56
N GLU A 28 6.23 14.88 6.48
CA GLU A 28 6.31 15.24 7.90
C GLU A 28 7.14 16.51 8.10
N ASP A 29 8.30 16.60 7.47
CA ASP A 29 9.19 17.75 7.55
C ASP A 29 8.51 19.01 7.00
N ILE A 30 7.83 18.91 5.85
CA ILE A 30 7.10 20.03 5.24
C ILE A 30 5.95 20.47 6.14
N ALA A 31 5.21 19.55 6.74
CA ALA A 31 4.11 19.87 7.65
C ALA A 31 4.59 20.64 8.89
N ILE A 32 5.75 20.28 9.44
CA ILE A 32 6.38 20.97 10.57
C ILE A 32 6.76 22.40 10.18
N GLU A 33 7.39 22.58 9.02
CA GLU A 33 7.78 23.90 8.52
C GLU A 33 6.57 24.81 8.29
N LYS A 34 5.53 24.30 7.66
CA LYS A 34 4.29 25.06 7.41
C LYS A 34 3.58 25.45 8.68
N ALA A 35 3.60 24.61 9.70
CA ALA A 35 2.99 24.92 11.00
C ALA A 35 3.70 26.09 11.69
N ALA A 36 4.99 26.31 11.43
CA ALA A 36 5.75 27.43 11.96
C ALA A 36 5.42 28.76 11.26
N ASP A 37 4.95 28.72 10.01
CA ASP A 37 4.66 29.89 9.17
C ASP A 37 3.15 30.17 9.02
N ALA A 38 2.32 29.74 9.97
CA ALA A 38 0.86 29.81 9.87
C ALA A 38 0.34 31.23 9.61
N ILE A 39 -0.22 31.47 8.41
CA ILE A 39 -0.66 32.79 7.94
C ILE A 39 -2.19 32.92 8.00
N ASP A 40 -2.94 31.82 7.80
CA ASP A 40 -4.40 31.82 7.73
C ASP A 40 -4.92 30.48 8.27
N GLU A 41 -5.76 30.53 9.32
CA GLU A 41 -6.30 29.33 9.97
C GLU A 41 -7.18 28.48 9.04
N VAL A 42 -7.98 29.13 8.17
CA VAL A 42 -8.87 28.42 7.23
C VAL A 42 -8.05 27.67 6.18
N GLN A 43 -7.06 28.35 5.61
CA GLN A 43 -6.16 27.76 4.63
C GLN A 43 -5.34 26.64 5.25
N LEU A 44 -4.84 26.83 6.46
CA LEU A 44 -4.07 25.84 7.21
C LEU A 44 -4.91 24.60 7.51
N ALA A 45 -6.19 24.77 7.89
CA ALA A 45 -7.09 23.65 8.14
C ALA A 45 -7.32 22.81 6.87
N GLY A 46 -7.52 23.46 5.72
CA GLY A 46 -7.66 22.79 4.42
C GLY A 46 -6.39 22.03 4.01
N GLU A 47 -5.23 22.63 4.21
CA GLU A 47 -3.94 22.00 3.93
C GLU A 47 -3.69 20.79 4.83
N ARG A 48 -4.03 20.88 6.11
CA ARG A 48 -3.93 19.78 7.06
C ARG A 48 -4.82 18.61 6.65
N GLU A 49 -6.06 18.90 6.27
CA GLU A 49 -7.01 17.87 5.85
C GLU A 49 -6.53 17.13 4.61
N LEU A 50 -5.99 17.85 3.62
CA LEU A 50 -5.40 17.26 2.43
C LEU A 50 -4.17 16.42 2.77
N ALA A 51 -3.30 16.93 3.64
CA ALA A 51 -2.09 16.23 4.08
C ALA A 51 -2.44 14.92 4.79
N ILE A 52 -3.46 14.92 5.65
CA ILE A 52 -3.93 13.73 6.36
C ILE A 52 -4.42 12.68 5.36
N ARG A 53 -5.23 13.08 4.38
CA ARG A 53 -5.73 12.16 3.34
C ARG A 53 -4.60 11.56 2.52
N ASN A 54 -3.59 12.35 2.16
CA ASN A 54 -2.43 11.88 1.42
C ASN A 54 -1.59 10.91 2.26
N LEU A 55 -1.39 11.20 3.54
CA LEU A 55 -0.70 10.31 4.47
C LEU A 55 -1.43 8.98 4.63
N ASP A 56 -2.74 9.01 4.76
CA ASP A 56 -3.57 7.80 4.87
C ASP A 56 -3.45 6.94 3.63
N ARG A 57 -3.48 7.54 2.45
CA ARG A 57 -3.33 6.82 1.17
C ARG A 57 -1.96 6.17 1.07
N GLU A 58 -0.90 6.91 1.36
CA GLU A 58 0.47 6.40 1.29
C GLU A 58 0.74 5.34 2.35
N SER A 59 0.23 5.53 3.56
CA SER A 59 0.33 4.54 4.63
C SER A 59 -0.38 3.25 4.27
N GLY A 60 -1.56 3.34 3.64
CA GLY A 60 -2.29 2.18 3.14
C GLY A 60 -1.52 1.44 2.04
N LEU A 61 -0.91 2.18 1.12
CA LEU A 61 -0.06 1.61 0.08
C LEU A 61 1.17 0.92 0.67
N LEU A 62 1.81 1.54 1.65
CA LEU A 62 2.96 0.96 2.34
C LEU A 62 2.59 -0.38 3.01
N ARG A 63 1.42 -0.45 3.66
CA ARG A 63 0.94 -1.70 4.26
C ARG A 63 0.76 -2.80 3.21
N LYS A 64 0.21 -2.47 2.04
CA LYS A 64 0.06 -3.42 0.92
C LYS A 64 1.41 -3.92 0.42
N VAL A 65 2.38 -3.03 0.29
CA VAL A 65 3.74 -3.38 -0.15
C VAL A 65 4.41 -4.30 0.87
N LYS A 66 4.31 -3.97 2.16
CA LYS A 66 4.85 -4.81 3.24
C LYS A 66 4.21 -6.19 3.28
N ALA A 67 2.89 -6.25 3.11
CA ALA A 67 2.16 -7.52 3.06
C ALA A 67 2.60 -8.36 1.85
N ALA A 68 2.81 -7.75 0.69
CA ALA A 68 3.29 -8.43 -0.49
C ALA A 68 4.70 -9.02 -0.28
N LEU A 69 5.61 -8.27 0.33
CA LEU A 69 6.95 -8.74 0.64
C LEU A 69 6.92 -9.90 1.64
N ALA A 70 6.07 -9.80 2.68
CA ALA A 70 5.90 -10.87 3.66
C ALA A 70 5.31 -12.14 3.03
N ARG A 71 4.41 -11.99 2.05
CA ARG A 71 3.83 -13.13 1.33
C ARG A 71 4.85 -13.82 0.43
N MET A 72 5.87 -13.13 -0.02
CA MET A 72 7.01 -13.75 -0.72
C MET A 72 7.77 -14.67 0.21
N GLU A 73 7.89 -14.30 1.49
CA GLU A 73 8.55 -15.12 2.51
C GLU A 73 7.79 -16.41 2.80
N ASP A 74 6.45 -16.39 2.83
CA ASP A 74 5.65 -17.57 3.13
C ASP A 74 5.20 -18.37 1.88
N GLY A 75 5.52 -17.88 0.70
CA GLY A 75 5.20 -18.57 -0.55
C GLY A 75 3.80 -18.29 -1.09
N SER A 76 3.03 -17.37 -0.52
CA SER A 76 1.67 -17.06 -0.97
C SER A 76 1.57 -15.86 -1.91
N TYR A 77 2.70 -15.26 -2.26
CA TYR A 77 2.70 -14.11 -3.19
C TYR A 77 2.06 -14.49 -4.53
N GLY A 78 1.23 -13.61 -5.06
CA GLY A 78 0.52 -13.85 -6.31
C GLY A 78 -0.84 -14.52 -6.14
N THR A 79 -1.21 -14.86 -4.91
CA THR A 79 -2.51 -15.46 -4.58
C THR A 79 -3.43 -14.39 -3.99
N CYS A 80 -4.67 -14.32 -4.45
CA CYS A 80 -5.66 -13.38 -3.92
C CYS A 80 -5.93 -13.65 -2.44
N MET A 81 -5.88 -12.61 -1.61
CA MET A 81 -6.14 -12.73 -0.17
C MET A 81 -7.58 -13.07 0.17
N HIS A 82 -8.51 -12.84 -0.75
CA HIS A 82 -9.94 -13.05 -0.51
C HIS A 82 -10.45 -14.38 -1.06
N CYS A 83 -10.24 -14.65 -2.35
CA CYS A 83 -10.74 -15.88 -2.99
C CYS A 83 -9.71 -17.00 -3.11
N GLU A 84 -8.46 -16.73 -2.79
CA GLU A 84 -7.33 -17.67 -2.84
C GLU A 84 -6.98 -18.18 -4.25
N GLU A 85 -7.52 -17.57 -5.30
CA GLU A 85 -7.14 -17.85 -6.68
C GLU A 85 -5.92 -17.03 -7.08
N GLU A 86 -5.26 -17.43 -8.15
CA GLU A 86 -4.09 -16.71 -8.67
C GLU A 86 -4.48 -15.32 -9.19
N ILE A 87 -3.65 -14.34 -8.85
CA ILE A 87 -3.74 -13.00 -9.43
C ILE A 87 -3.05 -13.02 -10.80
N GLY A 88 -3.71 -12.49 -11.82
CA GLY A 88 -3.16 -12.47 -13.18
C GLY A 88 -1.81 -11.78 -13.28
N SER A 89 -0.91 -12.30 -14.12
CA SER A 89 0.43 -11.76 -14.28
C SER A 89 0.43 -10.31 -14.78
N LYS A 90 -0.52 -9.95 -15.65
CA LYS A 90 -0.66 -8.57 -16.13
C LYS A 90 -0.97 -7.60 -14.99
N ARG A 91 -1.82 -8.02 -14.06
CA ARG A 91 -2.16 -7.23 -12.89
C ARG A 91 -0.95 -7.07 -11.96
N LEU A 92 -0.20 -8.14 -11.73
CA LEU A 92 1.00 -8.10 -10.90
C LEU A 92 2.11 -7.24 -11.52
N HIS A 93 2.23 -7.22 -12.85
CA HIS A 93 3.18 -6.32 -13.51
C HIS A 93 2.82 -4.85 -13.31
N ALA A 94 1.54 -4.53 -13.36
CA ALA A 94 1.06 -3.16 -13.17
C ALA A 94 1.05 -2.76 -11.70
N VAL A 95 0.64 -3.68 -10.82
CA VAL A 95 0.47 -3.44 -9.37
C VAL A 95 1.08 -4.61 -8.60
N PRO A 96 2.41 -4.63 -8.41
CA PRO A 96 3.08 -5.76 -7.73
C PRO A 96 2.59 -6.00 -6.30
N TRP A 97 2.03 -4.99 -5.64
CA TRP A 97 1.48 -5.09 -4.28
C TRP A 97 0.00 -5.47 -4.24
N ALA A 98 -0.62 -5.81 -5.37
CA ALA A 98 -2.03 -6.13 -5.44
C ALA A 98 -2.38 -7.28 -4.47
N PRO A 99 -3.26 -7.05 -3.47
CA PRO A 99 -3.66 -8.11 -2.54
C PRO A 99 -4.78 -8.98 -3.08
N PHE A 100 -5.52 -8.52 -4.09
CA PHE A 100 -6.71 -9.18 -4.62
C PHE A 100 -6.66 -9.31 -6.13
N CYS A 101 -7.33 -10.34 -6.66
CA CYS A 101 -7.59 -10.42 -8.09
C CYS A 101 -8.56 -9.30 -8.51
N ILE A 102 -8.74 -9.10 -9.81
CA ILE A 102 -9.59 -8.02 -10.33
C ILE A 102 -11.02 -8.13 -9.78
N ARG A 103 -11.60 -9.33 -9.77
CA ARG A 103 -12.98 -9.54 -9.28
C ARG A 103 -13.13 -9.19 -7.81
N CYS A 104 -12.19 -9.62 -6.98
CA CYS A 104 -12.23 -9.32 -5.54
C CYS A 104 -11.93 -7.85 -5.27
N GLN A 105 -11.06 -7.22 -6.07
CA GLN A 105 -10.82 -5.78 -5.95
C GLN A 105 -12.09 -4.99 -6.29
N GLU A 106 -12.81 -5.37 -7.34
CA GLU A 106 -14.08 -4.75 -7.68
C GLU A 106 -15.13 -4.92 -6.57
N ALA A 107 -15.17 -6.10 -5.95
CA ALA A 107 -16.04 -6.36 -4.80
C ALA A 107 -15.67 -5.47 -3.61
N ALA A 108 -14.38 -5.28 -3.34
CA ALA A 108 -13.90 -4.37 -2.29
C ALA A 108 -14.28 -2.92 -2.59
N ASP A 109 -14.17 -2.52 -3.85
CA ASP A 109 -14.53 -1.17 -4.29
C ASP A 109 -16.04 -0.90 -4.13
N ARG A 110 -16.86 -1.95 -4.24
CA ARG A 110 -18.30 -1.89 -3.96
C ARG A 110 -18.63 -2.05 -2.48
N HIS A 111 -17.63 -2.07 -1.61
CA HIS A 111 -17.77 -2.23 -0.15
C HIS A 111 -18.44 -3.56 0.27
N GLU A 112 -18.26 -4.61 -0.52
CA GLU A 112 -18.77 -5.96 -0.19
C GLU A 112 -17.94 -6.60 0.91
N PHE A 113 -16.68 -6.17 1.10
CA PHE A 113 -15.84 -6.51 2.25
C PHE A 113 -14.80 -5.42 2.49
N GLU A 114 -14.19 -5.41 3.67
CA GLU A 114 -13.18 -4.42 4.06
C GLU A 114 -11.78 -4.87 3.63
N ALA A 115 -11.27 -4.28 2.54
CA ALA A 115 -9.96 -4.61 1.97
C ALA A 115 -8.81 -4.37 2.96
N ALA A 116 -8.84 -3.23 3.67
CA ALA A 116 -7.80 -2.87 4.62
C ALA A 116 -7.70 -3.87 5.77
N GLU A 117 -8.82 -4.41 6.22
CA GLU A 117 -8.87 -5.39 7.29
C GLU A 117 -8.14 -6.69 6.91
N HIS A 118 -8.33 -7.17 5.68
CA HIS A 118 -7.61 -8.35 5.18
C HIS A 118 -6.10 -8.16 5.21
N VAL A 119 -5.63 -7.01 4.74
CA VAL A 119 -4.21 -6.68 4.69
C VAL A 119 -3.63 -6.55 6.11
N ASP A 120 -4.33 -5.83 6.99
CA ASP A 120 -3.88 -5.60 8.37
C ASP A 120 -3.86 -6.90 9.17
N ASN A 121 -4.86 -7.76 9.02
CA ASN A 121 -4.89 -9.06 9.67
C ASN A 121 -3.74 -9.95 9.20
N TRP A 122 -3.44 -9.91 7.90
CA TRP A 122 -2.33 -10.67 7.35
C TRP A 122 -1.00 -10.21 7.96
N LEU A 123 -0.77 -8.88 8.02
CA LEU A 123 0.43 -8.31 8.62
C LEU A 123 0.57 -8.66 10.12
N ALA A 124 -0.53 -8.65 10.85
CA ALA A 124 -0.54 -9.00 12.27
C ALA A 124 -0.14 -10.47 12.49
N ASN A 125 -0.50 -11.37 11.57
CA ASN A 125 -0.23 -12.80 11.67
C ASN A 125 1.12 -13.20 11.07
N ALA A 126 1.79 -12.31 10.33
CA ALA A 126 3.06 -12.56 9.64
C ALA A 126 4.30 -12.35 10.53
N ALA A 127 4.11 -11.94 11.76
CA ALA A 127 5.21 -11.67 12.70
C ALA A 127 5.88 -12.95 13.20
#